data_0adc80354a99058049be7079e9e04d7c
#
_entry.id   0adc80354a99058049be7079e9e04d7c
#
_cell.length_a   1.000
_cell.length_b   1.000
_cell.length_c   1.000
_cell.angle_alpha   90.00
_cell.angle_beta   90.00
_cell.angle_gamma   90.00
#
_symmetry.space_group_name_H-M   'P 1'
#
loop_
_entity.id
_entity.type
_entity.pdbx_description
1 polymer ?
#
loop_
_entity_poly.entity_id
_entity_poly.type
_entity_poly.pdbx_seq_one_letter_code
_entity_poly.pdbx_strand_id
1 'polypeptide(L)'
;KYDVFMAAKDCHVNIGTMSAFIQAGMLDSLVTTDRCRLVLEAQTFNILTDREKRNVIELGDKFNYDILNTIHSCKKEQTPADDGRVLFSDSRFETFKKRYLPYKSIYEQNASHIKFANWFFETKLLGYSYSYTIRDIFCDGDSRSFHTSETIRNSLARRNVKFVGQITDINKRTSRNGNKYARLEMQDELGSVCGLFLDSNSNERLTEYLNSGKTLPKKGDIAIITGSVGDDIVFVDSIKTIEEKIYMKLSELK
;
A
#
# COMPACT_ATOMS: atom_id res chain seq x y z
N LYS A 1 -0.30 13.16 -19.35
CA LYS A 1 -1.25 12.84 -18.25
C LYS A 1 -2.50 13.72 -18.24
N TYR A 2 -2.41 15.00 -18.65
CA TYR A 2 -3.58 15.87 -18.70
C TYR A 2 -4.62 15.39 -19.70
N ASP A 3 -4.19 14.89 -20.85
CA ASP A 3 -5.08 14.30 -21.85
C ASP A 3 -5.84 13.10 -21.30
N VAL A 4 -5.18 12.27 -20.47
CA VAL A 4 -5.80 11.14 -19.78
C VAL A 4 -6.87 11.63 -18.79
N PHE A 5 -6.57 12.69 -18.01
CA PHE A 5 -7.53 13.27 -17.07
C PHE A 5 -8.72 13.92 -17.76
N MET A 6 -8.49 14.58 -18.91
CA MET A 6 -9.57 15.15 -19.72
C MET A 6 -10.42 14.06 -20.37
N ALA A 7 -9.80 13.04 -20.97
CA ALA A 7 -10.53 11.92 -21.56
C ALA A 7 -11.38 11.18 -20.51
N ALA A 8 -10.86 10.97 -19.31
CA ALA A 8 -11.62 10.38 -18.22
C ALA A 8 -12.86 11.24 -17.85
N LYS A 9 -12.71 12.57 -17.79
CA LYS A 9 -13.82 13.49 -17.57
C LYS A 9 -14.87 13.39 -18.68
N ASP A 10 -14.44 13.42 -19.94
CA ASP A 10 -15.33 13.38 -21.12
C ASP A 10 -16.07 12.05 -21.22
N CYS A 11 -15.44 10.95 -20.78
CA CYS A 11 -16.06 9.63 -20.65
C CYS A 11 -16.87 9.46 -19.35
N HIS A 12 -17.09 10.52 -18.56
CA HIS A 12 -17.81 10.49 -17.29
C HIS A 12 -17.22 9.52 -16.25
N VAL A 13 -15.92 9.24 -16.31
CA VAL A 13 -15.21 8.46 -15.29
C VAL A 13 -15.08 9.29 -14.03
N ASN A 14 -15.68 8.84 -12.93
CA ASN A 14 -15.56 9.56 -11.67
C ASN A 14 -14.15 9.45 -11.07
N ILE A 15 -13.80 10.39 -10.18
CA ILE A 15 -12.46 10.47 -9.60
C ILE A 15 -12.09 9.24 -8.75
N GLY A 16 -13.07 8.56 -8.14
CA GLY A 16 -12.84 7.31 -7.40
C GLY A 16 -12.39 6.18 -8.32
N THR A 17 -13.09 6.00 -9.45
CA THR A 17 -12.72 5.02 -10.48
C THR A 17 -11.37 5.36 -11.11
N MET A 18 -11.12 6.64 -11.42
CA MET A 18 -9.83 7.09 -11.94
C MET A 18 -8.69 6.79 -10.95
N SER A 19 -8.89 7.06 -9.67
CA SER A 19 -7.91 6.73 -8.63
C SER A 19 -7.66 5.22 -8.54
N ALA A 20 -8.70 4.38 -8.65
CA ALA A 20 -8.55 2.94 -8.66
C ALA A 20 -7.76 2.44 -9.89
N PHE A 21 -8.01 3.00 -11.08
CA PHE A 21 -7.22 2.68 -12.28
C PHE A 21 -5.74 3.01 -12.11
N ILE A 22 -5.43 4.20 -11.56
CA ILE A 22 -4.04 4.59 -11.27
C ILE A 22 -3.41 3.63 -10.26
N GLN A 23 -4.10 3.35 -9.16
CA GLN A 23 -3.61 2.46 -8.09
C GLN A 23 -3.41 1.02 -8.57
N ALA A 24 -4.26 0.55 -9.49
CA ALA A 24 -4.11 -0.75 -10.14
C ALA A 24 -3.00 -0.78 -11.21
N GLY A 25 -2.34 0.35 -11.50
CA GLY A 25 -1.24 0.43 -12.48
C GLY A 25 -1.69 0.47 -13.94
N MET A 26 -2.97 0.68 -14.21
CA MET A 26 -3.50 0.69 -15.60
C MET A 26 -2.91 1.83 -16.45
N LEU A 27 -2.31 2.85 -15.83
CA LEU A 27 -1.73 4.00 -16.53
C LEU A 27 -0.20 3.98 -16.56
N ASP A 28 0.47 2.97 -16.02
CA ASP A 28 1.93 2.92 -15.91
C ASP A 28 2.65 2.98 -17.27
N SER A 29 2.03 2.45 -18.33
CA SER A 29 2.55 2.53 -19.69
C SER A 29 2.39 3.90 -20.35
N LEU A 30 1.49 4.73 -19.82
CA LEU A 30 1.15 6.04 -20.39
C LEU A 30 1.80 7.20 -19.63
N VAL A 31 2.12 7.01 -18.35
CA VAL A 31 2.58 8.07 -17.46
C VAL A 31 3.74 7.57 -16.60
N THR A 32 4.85 8.31 -16.59
CA THR A 32 6.06 7.97 -15.82
C THR A 32 6.02 8.42 -14.36
N THR A 33 4.99 9.20 -13.97
CA THR A 33 4.80 9.65 -12.58
C THR A 33 4.40 8.46 -11.70
N ASP A 34 4.97 8.34 -10.49
CA ASP A 34 4.57 7.29 -9.56
C ASP A 34 3.08 7.35 -9.23
N ARG A 35 2.50 6.19 -8.93
CA ARG A 35 1.04 6.05 -8.74
C ARG A 35 0.50 6.90 -7.61
N CYS A 36 1.22 6.99 -6.47
CA CYS A 36 0.77 7.81 -5.34
C CYS A 36 0.69 9.28 -5.73
N ARG A 37 1.71 9.78 -6.44
CA ARG A 37 1.74 11.14 -6.96
C ARG A 37 0.67 11.37 -8.02
N LEU A 38 0.48 10.42 -8.91
CA LEU A 38 -0.51 10.52 -9.98
C LEU A 38 -1.95 10.56 -9.42
N VAL A 39 -2.27 9.79 -8.37
CA VAL A 39 -3.55 9.88 -7.66
C VAL A 39 -3.76 11.28 -7.08
N LEU A 40 -2.75 11.85 -6.40
CA LEU A 40 -2.83 13.21 -5.87
C LEU A 40 -3.09 14.24 -6.97
N GLU A 41 -2.39 14.12 -8.10
CA GLU A 41 -2.55 15.02 -9.23
C GLU A 41 -3.92 14.89 -9.89
N ALA A 42 -4.45 13.67 -10.06
CA ALA A 42 -5.79 13.43 -10.58
C ALA A 42 -6.87 14.05 -9.67
N GLN A 43 -6.76 13.85 -8.37
CA GLN A 43 -7.66 14.43 -7.39
C GLN A 43 -7.57 15.96 -7.37
N THR A 44 -6.36 16.51 -7.46
CA THR A 44 -6.12 17.95 -7.57
C THR A 44 -6.74 18.53 -8.84
N PHE A 45 -6.53 17.88 -9.97
CA PHE A 45 -7.12 18.27 -11.25
C PHE A 45 -8.65 18.26 -11.21
N ASN A 46 -9.25 17.28 -10.52
CA ASN A 46 -10.70 17.20 -10.35
C ASN A 46 -11.30 18.36 -9.54
N ILE A 47 -10.51 18.98 -8.63
CA ILE A 47 -10.96 20.14 -7.83
C ILE A 47 -11.03 21.42 -8.68
N LEU A 48 -10.28 21.51 -9.77
CA LEU A 48 -10.19 22.67 -10.63
C LEU A 48 -11.49 22.89 -11.40
N THR A 49 -11.86 24.16 -11.60
CA THR A 49 -12.90 24.56 -12.56
C THR A 49 -12.43 24.32 -14.00
N ASP A 50 -13.35 24.26 -14.96
CA ASP A 50 -13.00 24.02 -16.37
C ASP A 50 -12.10 25.13 -16.94
N ARG A 51 -12.25 26.37 -16.49
CA ARG A 51 -11.36 27.47 -16.81
C ARG A 51 -9.94 27.21 -16.26
N GLU A 52 -9.84 26.86 -14.98
CA GLU A 52 -8.55 26.56 -14.35
C GLU A 52 -7.85 25.37 -15.01
N LYS A 53 -8.61 24.32 -15.38
CA LYS A 53 -8.09 23.16 -16.10
C LYS A 53 -7.45 23.55 -17.43
N ARG A 54 -8.14 24.34 -18.27
CA ARG A 54 -7.59 24.80 -19.56
C ARG A 54 -6.26 25.54 -19.37
N ASN A 55 -6.24 26.53 -18.50
CA ASN A 55 -5.01 27.30 -18.24
C ASN A 55 -3.87 26.44 -17.66
N VAL A 56 -4.17 25.48 -16.78
CA VAL A 56 -3.16 24.56 -16.23
C VAL A 56 -2.59 23.64 -17.34
N ILE A 57 -3.43 23.21 -18.29
CA ILE A 57 -2.99 22.41 -19.44
C ILE A 57 -2.08 23.23 -20.36
N GLU A 58 -2.46 24.45 -20.72
CA GLU A 58 -1.67 25.35 -21.55
C GLU A 58 -0.31 25.70 -20.95
N LEU A 59 -0.24 25.81 -19.64
CA LEU A 59 1.00 26.07 -18.89
C LEU A 59 1.80 24.79 -18.58
N GLY A 60 1.32 23.62 -19.03
CA GLY A 60 1.92 22.32 -18.69
C GLY A 60 3.41 22.24 -19.02
N ASP A 61 3.78 22.63 -20.25
CA ASP A 61 5.20 22.60 -20.69
C ASP A 61 6.12 23.46 -19.82
N LYS A 62 5.65 24.66 -19.42
CA LYS A 62 6.42 25.59 -18.58
C LYS A 62 6.78 24.99 -17.22
N PHE A 63 5.95 24.10 -16.69
CA PHE A 63 6.08 23.54 -15.34
C PHE A 63 6.24 22.01 -15.35
N ASN A 64 6.74 21.43 -16.44
CA ASN A 64 6.97 19.98 -16.58
C ASN A 64 5.75 19.14 -16.25
N TYR A 65 4.56 19.64 -16.57
CA TYR A 65 3.27 19.00 -16.27
C TYR A 65 3.04 18.67 -14.79
N ASP A 66 3.69 19.39 -13.86
CA ASP A 66 3.41 19.30 -12.42
C ASP A 66 2.25 20.23 -12.05
N ILE A 67 1.07 19.67 -11.82
CA ILE A 67 -0.17 20.43 -11.52
C ILE A 67 0.03 21.35 -10.30
N LEU A 68 0.62 20.81 -9.24
CA LEU A 68 0.76 21.56 -7.98
C LEU A 68 1.73 22.72 -8.14
N ASN A 69 2.86 22.48 -8.79
CA ASN A 69 3.83 23.52 -9.10
C ASN A 69 3.21 24.59 -9.99
N THR A 70 2.45 24.19 -11.02
CA THR A 70 1.72 25.10 -11.91
C THR A 70 0.76 26.00 -11.10
N ILE A 71 -0.08 25.45 -10.24
CA ILE A 71 -1.06 26.20 -9.45
C ILE A 71 -0.37 27.18 -8.50
N HIS A 72 0.70 26.73 -7.80
CA HIS A 72 1.45 27.58 -6.89
C HIS A 72 2.16 28.73 -7.61
N SER A 73 2.75 28.45 -8.77
CA SER A 73 3.43 29.45 -9.59
C SER A 73 2.43 30.46 -10.17
N CYS A 74 1.30 30.01 -10.71
CA CYS A 74 0.24 30.89 -11.17
C CYS A 74 -0.28 31.81 -10.06
N LYS A 75 -0.42 31.28 -8.84
CA LYS A 75 -0.83 32.09 -7.69
C LYS A 75 0.24 33.13 -7.32
N LYS A 76 1.51 32.74 -7.29
CA LYS A 76 2.64 33.61 -6.95
C LYS A 76 2.83 34.73 -7.99
N GLU A 77 2.74 34.40 -9.27
CA GLU A 77 2.94 35.32 -10.40
C GLU A 77 1.68 36.11 -10.74
N GLN A 78 0.55 35.88 -10.05
CA GLN A 78 -0.76 36.45 -10.36
C GLN A 78 -1.13 36.29 -11.84
N THR A 79 -0.86 35.09 -12.39
CA THR A 79 -1.06 34.78 -13.81
C THR A 79 -2.49 35.11 -14.24
N PRO A 80 -2.69 35.93 -15.32
CA PRO A 80 -4.00 36.20 -15.84
C PRO A 80 -4.55 34.97 -16.59
N ALA A 81 -5.86 34.77 -16.55
CA ALA A 81 -6.56 33.83 -17.40
C ALA A 81 -7.02 34.55 -18.69
N ASP A 82 -7.64 33.80 -19.63
CA ASP A 82 -8.10 34.30 -20.93
C ASP A 82 -9.02 35.53 -20.84
N ASP A 83 -9.74 35.71 -19.73
CA ASP A 83 -10.63 36.84 -19.47
C ASP A 83 -9.92 38.04 -18.78
N GLY A 84 -8.61 38.01 -18.66
CA GLY A 84 -7.79 39.03 -18.02
C GLY A 84 -7.84 39.07 -16.48
N ARG A 85 -8.66 38.23 -15.85
CA ARG A 85 -8.70 38.12 -14.40
C ARG A 85 -7.61 37.18 -13.90
N VAL A 86 -7.12 37.40 -12.67
CA VAL A 86 -6.17 36.49 -12.03
C VAL A 86 -6.77 35.08 -11.96
N LEU A 87 -6.00 34.09 -12.39
CA LEU A 87 -6.45 32.69 -12.46
C LEU A 87 -6.81 32.15 -11.08
N PHE A 88 -5.97 32.41 -10.08
CA PHE A 88 -6.19 32.03 -8.67
C PHE A 88 -6.20 33.26 -7.77
N SER A 89 -7.38 33.85 -7.53
CA SER A 89 -7.55 34.88 -6.49
C SER A 89 -7.23 34.33 -5.09
N ASP A 90 -6.98 35.21 -4.11
CA ASP A 90 -6.66 34.77 -2.74
C ASP A 90 -7.75 33.87 -2.14
N SER A 91 -9.01 34.26 -2.27
CA SER A 91 -10.14 33.50 -1.75
C SER A 91 -10.31 32.13 -2.46
N ARG A 92 -10.08 32.10 -3.79
CA ARG A 92 -10.14 30.85 -4.56
C ARG A 92 -9.00 29.92 -4.17
N PHE A 93 -7.79 30.46 -3.98
CA PHE A 93 -6.64 29.66 -3.60
C PHE A 93 -6.78 29.07 -2.19
N GLU A 94 -7.33 29.82 -1.23
CA GLU A 94 -7.64 29.26 0.10
C GLU A 94 -8.72 28.18 0.05
N THR A 95 -9.73 28.32 -0.81
CA THR A 95 -10.73 27.28 -1.05
C THR A 95 -10.11 26.04 -1.66
N PHE A 96 -9.20 26.21 -2.62
CA PHE A 96 -8.42 25.13 -3.21
C PHE A 96 -7.58 24.41 -2.16
N LYS A 97 -6.82 25.14 -1.34
CA LYS A 97 -6.01 24.56 -0.26
C LYS A 97 -6.83 23.68 0.68
N LYS A 98 -7.97 24.18 1.17
CA LYS A 98 -8.85 23.41 2.07
C LYS A 98 -9.28 22.06 1.47
N ARG A 99 -9.52 22.02 0.16
CA ARG A 99 -9.93 20.79 -0.55
C ARG A 99 -8.77 19.87 -0.92
N TYR A 100 -7.59 20.44 -1.13
CA TYR A 100 -6.39 19.72 -1.56
C TYR A 100 -5.60 19.12 -0.40
N LEU A 101 -5.45 19.85 0.72
CA LEU A 101 -4.60 19.41 1.86
C LEU A 101 -4.92 17.99 2.37
N PRO A 102 -6.19 17.57 2.47
CA PRO A 102 -6.50 16.21 2.86
C PRO A 102 -5.93 15.15 1.91
N TYR A 103 -6.01 15.38 0.59
CA TYR A 103 -5.43 14.47 -0.40
C TYR A 103 -3.90 14.44 -0.33
N LYS A 104 -3.28 15.60 -0.07
CA LYS A 104 -1.85 15.70 0.18
C LYS A 104 -1.42 14.87 1.39
N SER A 105 -2.19 14.89 2.46
CA SER A 105 -1.93 14.07 3.66
C SER A 105 -1.93 12.57 3.33
N ILE A 106 -2.91 12.08 2.55
CA ILE A 106 -2.95 10.69 2.09
C ILE A 106 -1.71 10.36 1.25
N TYR A 107 -1.37 11.25 0.31
CA TYR A 107 -0.19 11.08 -0.53
C TYR A 107 1.09 10.96 0.30
N GLU A 108 1.33 11.87 1.26
CA GLU A 108 2.53 11.89 2.10
C GLU A 108 2.66 10.60 2.93
N GLN A 109 1.55 10.04 3.41
CA GLN A 109 1.55 8.75 4.12
C GLN A 109 1.90 7.57 3.20
N ASN A 110 1.36 7.55 1.99
CA ASN A 110 1.57 6.45 1.05
C ASN A 110 2.91 6.56 0.32
N ALA A 111 3.40 7.77 0.03
CA ALA A 111 4.63 8.01 -0.72
C ALA A 111 5.90 7.60 0.03
N SER A 112 5.86 7.52 1.37
CA SER A 112 6.97 6.97 2.17
C SER A 112 7.17 5.47 1.97
N HIS A 113 6.16 4.75 1.42
CA HIS A 113 6.14 3.30 1.23
C HIS A 113 5.61 2.89 -0.15
N ILE A 114 6.12 3.50 -1.23
CA ILE A 114 5.58 3.33 -2.61
C ILE A 114 5.46 1.86 -3.03
N LYS A 115 6.48 1.03 -2.77
CA LYS A 115 6.44 -0.39 -3.14
C LYS A 115 5.31 -1.12 -2.42
N PHE A 116 5.16 -0.87 -1.12
CA PHE A 116 4.08 -1.43 -0.32
C PHE A 116 2.71 -0.90 -0.76
N ALA A 117 2.60 0.40 -1.06
CA ALA A 117 1.38 1.00 -1.58
C ALA A 117 0.94 0.34 -2.89
N ASN A 118 1.85 0.16 -3.85
CA ASN A 118 1.56 -0.49 -5.12
C ASN A 118 1.12 -1.95 -4.91
N TRP A 119 1.88 -2.73 -4.14
CA TRP A 119 1.52 -4.10 -3.79
C TRP A 119 0.13 -4.20 -3.13
N PHE A 120 -0.12 -3.33 -2.14
CA PHE A 120 -1.37 -3.31 -1.38
C PHE A 120 -2.57 -3.00 -2.28
N PHE A 121 -2.47 -1.97 -3.13
CA PHE A 121 -3.56 -1.58 -4.02
C PHE A 121 -3.81 -2.60 -5.13
N GLU A 122 -2.76 -3.15 -5.73
CA GLU A 122 -2.90 -4.23 -6.71
C GLU A 122 -3.60 -5.44 -6.09
N THR A 123 -3.12 -5.92 -4.96
CA THR A 123 -3.72 -7.06 -4.25
C THR A 123 -5.19 -6.79 -3.90
N LYS A 124 -5.52 -5.56 -3.46
CA LYS A 124 -6.88 -5.18 -3.08
C LYS A 124 -7.81 -5.02 -4.27
N LEU A 125 -7.34 -4.47 -5.38
CA LEU A 125 -8.15 -4.14 -6.55
C LEU A 125 -8.22 -5.28 -7.58
N LEU A 126 -7.14 -6.03 -7.75
CA LEU A 126 -7.00 -7.09 -8.75
C LEU A 126 -7.02 -8.50 -8.15
N GLY A 127 -6.85 -8.64 -6.83
CA GLY A 127 -6.71 -9.92 -6.15
C GLY A 127 -5.28 -10.47 -6.11
N TYR A 128 -4.35 -9.85 -6.82
CA TYR A 128 -2.92 -10.21 -6.84
C TYR A 128 -2.06 -8.97 -7.11
N SER A 129 -0.78 -9.04 -6.78
CA SER A 129 0.21 -8.02 -7.17
C SER A 129 1.10 -8.53 -8.29
N TYR A 130 1.35 -7.69 -9.28
CA TYR A 130 2.25 -7.97 -10.40
C TYR A 130 3.53 -7.13 -10.37
N SER A 131 3.54 -6.02 -9.62
CA SER A 131 4.69 -5.11 -9.55
C SER A 131 5.75 -5.58 -8.57
N TYR A 132 5.33 -6.13 -7.42
CA TYR A 132 6.21 -6.52 -6.32
C TYR A 132 5.70 -7.77 -5.63
N THR A 133 6.63 -8.62 -5.17
CA THR A 133 6.30 -9.69 -4.22
C THR A 133 6.37 -9.13 -2.79
N ILE A 134 5.60 -9.73 -1.86
CA ILE A 134 5.66 -9.35 -0.45
C ILE A 134 7.08 -9.50 0.11
N ARG A 135 7.81 -10.49 -0.37
CA ARG A 135 9.20 -10.72 -0.01
C ARG A 135 10.11 -9.56 -0.44
N ASP A 136 9.97 -9.07 -1.66
CA ASP A 136 10.80 -7.98 -2.19
C ASP A 136 10.59 -6.65 -1.44
N ILE A 137 9.43 -6.48 -0.83
CA ILE A 137 9.10 -5.27 -0.05
C ILE A 137 9.73 -5.32 1.34
N PHE A 138 9.67 -6.46 2.03
CA PHE A 138 9.99 -6.56 3.45
C PHE A 138 11.33 -7.22 3.76
N CYS A 139 12.12 -7.59 2.77
CA CYS A 139 13.39 -8.29 2.95
C CYS A 139 14.64 -7.41 2.90
N ASP A 140 14.55 -6.10 3.07
CA ASP A 140 15.66 -5.13 3.24
C ASP A 140 16.97 -5.50 2.50
N GLY A 141 16.85 -5.84 1.19
CA GLY A 141 18.01 -6.18 0.35
C GLY A 141 18.54 -7.60 0.47
N ASP A 142 18.16 -8.39 1.48
CA ASP A 142 18.55 -9.80 1.60
C ASP A 142 17.37 -10.75 1.34
N SER A 143 16.82 -10.66 0.14
CA SER A 143 15.74 -11.55 -0.29
C SER A 143 16.13 -13.05 -0.29
N ARG A 144 17.43 -13.37 -0.28
CA ARG A 144 17.92 -14.76 -0.27
C ARG A 144 17.72 -15.46 1.07
N SER A 145 17.64 -14.70 2.17
CA SER A 145 17.41 -15.24 3.52
C SER A 145 15.95 -15.66 3.74
N PHE A 146 15.02 -15.18 2.92
CA PHE A 146 13.61 -15.50 3.04
C PHE A 146 13.18 -16.60 2.05
N HIS A 147 12.39 -17.54 2.56
CA HIS A 147 11.82 -18.63 1.79
C HIS A 147 10.45 -18.20 1.24
N THR A 148 10.05 -18.77 0.10
CA THR A 148 8.69 -18.65 -0.43
C THR A 148 7.84 -19.83 0.06
N SER A 149 6.51 -19.72 -0.04
CA SER A 149 5.61 -20.83 0.26
C SER A 149 5.93 -22.09 -0.55
N GLU A 150 6.33 -21.92 -1.82
CA GLU A 150 6.75 -23.01 -2.69
C GLU A 150 8.05 -23.65 -2.21
N THR A 151 9.07 -22.85 -1.85
CA THR A 151 10.33 -23.39 -1.32
C THR A 151 10.17 -24.10 0.01
N ILE A 152 9.23 -23.65 0.85
CA ILE A 152 8.89 -24.31 2.13
C ILE A 152 8.26 -25.67 1.87
N ARG A 153 7.25 -25.77 1.00
CA ARG A 153 6.60 -27.04 0.64
C ARG A 153 7.58 -28.08 0.08
N ASN A 154 8.57 -27.63 -0.65
CA ASN A 154 9.59 -28.50 -1.25
C ASN A 154 10.82 -28.71 -0.35
N SER A 155 10.81 -28.19 0.88
CA SER A 155 11.94 -28.29 1.82
C SER A 155 11.91 -29.59 2.61
N LEU A 156 13.12 -30.08 2.92
CA LEU A 156 13.25 -31.22 3.84
C LEU A 156 12.81 -30.85 5.25
N ALA A 157 12.23 -31.81 5.98
CA ALA A 157 11.87 -31.67 7.37
C ALA A 157 13.08 -31.19 8.23
N ARG A 158 12.78 -30.37 9.26
CA ARG A 158 13.76 -29.73 10.17
C ARG A 158 14.64 -28.65 9.56
N ARG A 159 14.45 -28.25 8.30
CA ARG A 159 15.13 -27.09 7.75
C ARG A 159 14.63 -25.81 8.41
N ASN A 160 15.56 -24.96 8.86
CA ASN A 160 15.21 -23.63 9.34
C ASN A 160 14.75 -22.75 8.20
N VAL A 161 13.65 -22.05 8.40
CA VAL A 161 13.04 -21.16 7.42
C VAL A 161 12.72 -19.80 8.03
N LYS A 162 12.76 -18.78 7.18
CA LYS A 162 12.25 -17.44 7.45
C LYS A 162 11.29 -17.10 6.33
N PHE A 163 10.07 -16.75 6.67
CA PHE A 163 8.98 -16.51 5.74
C PHE A 163 8.26 -15.21 6.06
N VAL A 164 7.91 -14.45 5.04
CA VAL A 164 7.04 -13.27 5.16
C VAL A 164 5.78 -13.54 4.36
N GLY A 165 4.62 -13.27 4.96
CA GLY A 165 3.33 -13.48 4.31
C GLY A 165 2.22 -12.69 4.99
N GLN A 166 1.08 -12.62 4.30
CA GLN A 166 -0.15 -12.06 4.85
C GLN A 166 -0.89 -13.13 5.64
N ILE A 167 -1.36 -12.78 6.84
CA ILE A 167 -2.19 -13.66 7.67
C ILE A 167 -3.58 -13.76 7.04
N THR A 168 -3.97 -14.97 6.65
CA THR A 168 -5.31 -15.24 6.12
C THR A 168 -6.26 -15.75 7.19
N ASP A 169 -5.73 -16.49 8.18
CA ASP A 169 -6.47 -16.94 9.35
C ASP A 169 -5.55 -17.17 10.54
N ILE A 170 -6.13 -17.08 11.75
CA ILE A 170 -5.42 -17.37 12.99
C ILE A 170 -6.37 -17.97 14.01
N ASN A 171 -5.98 -19.13 14.56
CA ASN A 171 -6.77 -19.87 15.53
C ASN A 171 -5.94 -20.22 16.77
N LYS A 172 -6.38 -19.76 17.95
CA LYS A 172 -5.82 -20.15 19.25
C LYS A 172 -6.56 -21.35 19.79
N ARG A 173 -5.83 -22.37 20.22
CA ARG A 173 -6.40 -23.59 20.78
C ARG A 173 -5.53 -24.13 21.91
N THR A 174 -6.09 -25.09 22.64
CA THR A 174 -5.36 -25.89 23.62
C THR A 174 -5.41 -27.34 23.15
N SER A 175 -4.28 -28.02 23.18
CA SER A 175 -4.16 -29.43 22.83
C SER A 175 -4.80 -30.31 23.90
N ARG A 176 -5.01 -31.59 23.60
CA ARG A 176 -5.52 -32.59 24.59
C ARG A 176 -4.60 -32.70 25.83
N ASN A 177 -3.33 -32.42 25.68
CA ASN A 177 -2.32 -32.45 26.75
C ASN A 177 -2.21 -31.11 27.50
N GLY A 178 -3.11 -30.15 27.28
CA GLY A 178 -3.12 -28.84 27.94
C GLY A 178 -2.18 -27.79 27.35
N ASN A 179 -1.36 -28.13 26.35
CA ASN A 179 -0.43 -27.18 25.74
C ASN A 179 -1.18 -26.19 24.84
N LYS A 180 -0.91 -24.89 25.00
CA LYS A 180 -1.49 -23.84 24.16
C LYS A 180 -0.78 -23.78 22.82
N TYR A 181 -1.52 -23.49 21.76
CA TYR A 181 -0.95 -23.22 20.45
C TYR A 181 -1.78 -22.21 19.66
N ALA A 182 -1.12 -21.51 18.74
CA ALA A 182 -1.73 -20.70 17.72
C ALA A 182 -1.40 -21.30 16.35
N ARG A 183 -2.43 -21.60 15.57
CA ARG A 183 -2.31 -22.00 14.17
C ARG A 183 -2.46 -20.75 13.33
N LEU A 184 -1.48 -20.48 12.46
CA LEU A 184 -1.36 -19.34 11.57
C LEU A 184 -1.49 -19.85 10.14
N GLU A 185 -2.48 -19.38 9.40
CA GLU A 185 -2.51 -19.54 7.95
C GLU A 185 -1.95 -18.27 7.33
N MET A 186 -0.89 -18.41 6.55
CA MET A 186 -0.20 -17.29 5.91
C MET A 186 -0.07 -17.55 4.42
N GLN A 187 -0.07 -16.50 3.62
CA GLN A 187 0.11 -16.62 2.17
C GLN A 187 1.11 -15.60 1.62
N ASP A 188 1.82 -15.98 0.58
CA ASP A 188 2.51 -15.12 -0.36
C ASP A 188 1.87 -15.27 -1.76
N GLU A 189 2.51 -14.74 -2.82
CA GLU A 189 2.02 -14.81 -4.21
C GLU A 189 2.06 -16.23 -4.79
N LEU A 190 2.82 -17.16 -4.17
CA LEU A 190 3.04 -18.52 -4.66
C LEU A 190 2.19 -19.56 -3.92
N GLY A 191 1.52 -19.18 -2.84
CA GLY A 191 0.63 -20.06 -2.11
C GLY A 191 0.56 -19.79 -0.61
N SER A 192 0.12 -20.81 0.14
CA SER A 192 -0.08 -20.71 1.58
C SER A 192 0.90 -21.58 2.38
N VAL A 193 1.17 -21.14 3.60
CA VAL A 193 1.98 -21.82 4.61
C VAL A 193 1.19 -21.89 5.90
N CYS A 194 1.10 -23.08 6.51
CA CYS A 194 0.55 -23.26 7.85
C CYS A 194 1.69 -23.16 8.87
N GLY A 195 1.62 -22.20 9.79
CA GLY A 195 2.52 -22.06 10.93
C GLY A 195 1.87 -22.57 12.22
N LEU A 196 2.61 -23.30 13.04
CA LEU A 196 2.22 -23.65 14.40
C LEU A 196 3.15 -22.99 15.39
N PHE A 197 2.62 -22.02 16.13
CA PHE A 197 3.30 -21.38 17.25
C PHE A 197 2.76 -22.00 18.54
N LEU A 198 3.57 -22.82 19.20
CA LEU A 198 3.08 -23.70 20.25
C LEU A 198 3.97 -23.70 21.49
N ASP A 199 3.34 -23.97 22.63
CA ASP A 199 4.01 -24.38 23.86
C ASP A 199 4.28 -25.88 23.82
N SER A 200 5.41 -26.30 24.35
CA SER A 200 5.78 -27.70 24.56
C SER A 200 6.17 -27.93 26.02
N ASN A 201 6.31 -29.17 26.43
CA ASN A 201 6.71 -29.52 27.80
C ASN A 201 8.07 -28.91 28.26
N SER A 202 8.91 -28.54 27.29
CA SER A 202 10.24 -27.97 27.52
C SER A 202 10.37 -26.50 27.14
N ASN A 203 9.35 -25.88 26.54
CA ASN A 203 9.43 -24.52 26.03
C ASN A 203 8.04 -23.90 25.87
N GLU A 204 7.77 -22.82 26.59
CA GLU A 204 6.49 -22.09 26.61
C GLU A 204 6.51 -20.88 25.66
N ARG A 205 6.96 -21.04 24.41
CA ARG A 205 7.19 -19.97 23.43
C ARG A 205 5.99 -19.07 23.21
N LEU A 206 4.81 -19.63 23.03
CA LEU A 206 3.57 -18.86 22.84
C LEU A 206 3.19 -18.10 24.11
N THR A 207 3.27 -18.77 25.26
CA THR A 207 2.97 -18.18 26.57
C THR A 207 3.96 -17.06 26.90
N GLU A 208 5.25 -17.24 26.68
CA GLU A 208 6.28 -16.21 26.85
C GLU A 208 6.05 -15.02 25.91
N TYR A 209 5.72 -15.28 24.64
CA TYR A 209 5.40 -14.23 23.68
C TYR A 209 4.23 -13.36 24.15
N LEU A 210 3.14 -13.97 24.60
CA LEU A 210 1.97 -13.25 25.11
C LEU A 210 2.26 -12.51 26.42
N ASN A 211 3.02 -13.12 27.33
CA ASN A 211 3.41 -12.52 28.62
C ASN A 211 4.36 -11.33 28.44
N SER A 212 5.11 -11.27 27.32
CA SER A 212 5.94 -10.11 26.98
C SER A 212 5.14 -8.90 26.49
N GLY A 213 3.81 -8.93 26.56
CA GLY A 213 2.92 -7.85 26.12
C GLY A 213 2.70 -7.79 24.61
N LYS A 214 3.23 -8.77 23.87
CA LYS A 214 3.03 -8.85 22.42
C LYS A 214 1.66 -9.45 22.10
N THR A 215 1.08 -9.01 20.99
CA THR A 215 -0.18 -9.55 20.47
C THR A 215 0.08 -10.39 19.23
N LEU A 216 -0.67 -11.48 19.08
CA LEU A 216 -0.65 -12.23 17.83
C LEU A 216 -1.19 -11.37 16.69
N PRO A 217 -0.68 -11.54 15.45
CA PRO A 217 -1.22 -10.84 14.31
C PRO A 217 -2.69 -11.17 14.08
N LYS A 218 -3.37 -10.32 13.34
CA LYS A 218 -4.78 -10.50 12.93
C LYS A 218 -4.86 -10.86 11.45
N LYS A 219 -6.00 -11.36 11.03
CA LYS A 219 -6.28 -11.56 9.61
C LYS A 219 -6.09 -10.25 8.84
N GLY A 220 -5.31 -10.31 7.75
CA GLY A 220 -4.92 -9.18 6.91
C GLY A 220 -3.58 -8.56 7.29
N ASP A 221 -3.05 -8.80 8.49
CA ASP A 221 -1.72 -8.33 8.88
C ASP A 221 -0.63 -9.05 8.08
N ILE A 222 0.49 -8.37 7.90
CA ILE A 222 1.70 -8.96 7.35
C ILE A 222 2.60 -9.34 8.52
N ALA A 223 3.12 -10.56 8.49
CA ALA A 223 4.02 -11.04 9.53
C ALA A 223 5.23 -11.77 8.94
N ILE A 224 6.35 -11.65 9.64
CA ILE A 224 7.54 -12.45 9.42
C ILE A 224 7.57 -13.54 10.49
N ILE A 225 7.70 -14.79 10.07
CA ILE A 225 7.93 -15.93 10.97
C ILE A 225 9.32 -16.51 10.73
N THR A 226 9.93 -17.03 11.80
CA THR A 226 11.08 -17.93 11.72
C THR A 226 10.69 -19.24 12.38
N GLY A 227 11.26 -20.33 11.91
CA GLY A 227 10.93 -21.65 12.46
C GLY A 227 11.58 -22.78 11.69
N SER A 228 11.12 -24.00 11.94
CA SER A 228 11.59 -25.21 11.25
C SER A 228 10.45 -25.92 10.51
N VAL A 229 10.74 -26.44 9.33
CA VAL A 229 9.78 -27.20 8.51
C VAL A 229 9.47 -28.53 9.16
N GLY A 230 8.16 -28.85 9.29
CA GLY A 230 7.64 -30.19 9.57
C GLY A 230 6.93 -30.77 8.35
N ASP A 231 6.09 -31.77 8.56
CA ASP A 231 5.23 -32.31 7.50
C ASP A 231 4.11 -31.29 7.23
N ASP A 232 4.14 -30.64 6.08
CA ASP A 232 3.15 -29.64 5.62
C ASP A 232 2.93 -28.43 6.54
N ILE A 233 3.77 -28.22 7.55
CA ILE A 233 3.67 -27.12 8.51
C ILE A 233 5.04 -26.51 8.83
N VAL A 234 5.04 -25.30 9.35
CA VAL A 234 6.22 -24.66 9.96
C VAL A 234 6.01 -24.56 11.47
N PHE A 235 6.89 -25.19 12.24
CA PHE A 235 6.94 -24.97 13.68
C PHE A 235 7.60 -23.61 13.93
N VAL A 236 6.80 -22.65 14.42
CA VAL A 236 7.21 -21.26 14.55
C VAL A 236 8.03 -21.08 15.82
N ASP A 237 9.21 -20.48 15.69
CA ASP A 237 10.07 -20.09 16.79
C ASP A 237 9.85 -18.63 17.20
N SER A 238 9.64 -17.76 16.22
CA SER A 238 9.34 -16.34 16.47
C SER A 238 8.39 -15.77 15.41
N ILE A 239 7.66 -14.73 15.82
CA ILE A 239 6.76 -13.98 14.95
C ILE A 239 6.96 -12.48 15.17
N LYS A 240 7.00 -11.72 14.06
CA LYS A 240 7.06 -10.27 14.03
C LYS A 240 5.98 -9.74 13.10
N THR A 241 5.03 -9.00 13.62
CA THR A 241 4.01 -8.30 12.82
C THR A 241 4.62 -7.04 12.20
N ILE A 242 4.32 -6.77 10.94
CA ILE A 242 4.72 -5.55 10.24
C ILE A 242 3.60 -4.53 10.42
N GLU A 243 3.94 -3.36 10.96
CA GLU A 243 2.98 -2.29 11.27
C GLU A 243 3.00 -1.17 10.21
N GLU A 244 2.98 -1.53 8.95
CA GLU A 244 2.84 -0.55 7.87
C GLU A 244 1.37 -0.28 7.54
N LYS A 245 1.03 0.99 7.24
CA LYS A 245 -0.34 1.41 6.93
C LYS A 245 -0.38 2.19 5.63
N ILE A 246 -1.35 1.84 4.79
CA ILE A 246 -1.64 2.53 3.55
C ILE A 246 -3.06 3.08 3.62
N TYR A 247 -3.21 4.36 3.29
CA TYR A 247 -4.49 5.06 3.34
C TYR A 247 -5.06 5.25 1.94
N MET A 248 -6.31 4.84 1.77
CA MET A 248 -7.07 5.05 0.52
C MET A 248 -7.95 6.28 0.60
N LYS A 249 -8.52 6.56 1.78
CA LYS A 249 -9.50 7.61 2.02
C LYS A 249 -9.15 8.39 3.27
N LEU A 250 -9.63 9.64 3.34
CA LEU A 250 -9.47 10.49 4.52
C LEU A 250 -10.00 9.86 5.81
N SER A 251 -11.11 9.11 5.73
CA SER A 251 -11.70 8.43 6.88
C SER A 251 -10.82 7.32 7.47
N GLU A 252 -9.78 6.90 6.77
CA GLU A 252 -8.81 5.92 7.25
C GLU A 252 -7.64 6.57 8.01
N LEU A 253 -7.48 7.89 7.89
CA LEU A 253 -6.52 8.67 8.68
C LEU A 253 -7.07 8.84 10.10
N LYS A 254 -6.26 8.48 11.10
CA LYS A 254 -6.57 8.67 12.52
C LYS A 254 -5.82 9.86 13.08
#